data_88db18f347fc49a0c2f51b95143e0399
#
_entry.id   88db18f347fc49a0c2f51b95143e0399
#
_cell.length_a   1.000
_cell.length_b   1.000
_cell.length_c   1.000
_cell.angle_alpha   90.00
_cell.angle_beta   90.00
_cell.angle_gamma   90.00
#
_symmetry.space_group_name_H-M   'P 1'
#
loop_
_entity.id
_entity.type
_entity.pdbx_description
1 polymer ?
#
loop_
_entity_poly.entity_id
_entity_poly.type
_entity_poly.pdbx_seq_one_letter_code
_entity_poly.pdbx_strand_id
1 'polypeptide(L)'
;MVLVFSDDKKLTLEMLSKGSELAKKLDKKLTAVVIGKSDDALAKEYIAHGADKVFIAETDIESFKAEEYTELLENVIKETGAETVLIGSNKNGKELAPRLAGRLNTGCVTDCMDLYLKDKKLTTERIVYSGNAIAVEQFNSKPQIATIPSKVFDPLPRDDKHTGEVVKKKFDVEKSASKILKIQEMKSEGVNVEDAEIIVSCGRGFKNKDDIKLVDNLAEILKGRTIGCSRPISADLKWLSEDHWIGLSGHKVKPKLYIAAGIS
;
A
#
# COMPACT_ATOMS: atom_id res chain seq x y z
N MET A 1 -16.02 8.79 10.78
CA MET A 1 -14.76 9.26 10.19
C MET A 1 -14.15 8.15 9.38
N VAL A 2 -13.54 8.47 8.23
CA VAL A 2 -12.70 7.55 7.44
C VAL A 2 -11.24 7.85 7.76
N LEU A 3 -10.49 6.84 8.15
CA LEU A 3 -9.08 6.94 8.52
C LEU A 3 -8.22 6.19 7.49
N VAL A 4 -7.12 6.79 7.09
CA VAL A 4 -6.16 6.22 6.13
C VAL A 4 -4.77 6.18 6.76
N PHE A 5 -4.10 5.03 6.69
CA PHE A 5 -2.74 4.86 7.16
C PHE A 5 -1.91 3.97 6.24
N SER A 6 -0.73 4.41 5.90
CA SER A 6 0.39 3.60 5.41
C SER A 6 1.71 4.26 5.81
N ASP A 7 2.75 3.47 6.02
CA ASP A 7 4.13 3.93 6.16
C ASP A 7 4.78 4.25 4.79
N ASP A 8 4.10 3.95 3.69
CA ASP A 8 4.45 4.34 2.33
C ASP A 8 3.64 5.56 1.89
N LYS A 9 4.35 6.66 1.59
CA LYS A 9 3.74 7.92 1.16
C LYS A 9 2.94 7.77 -0.13
N LYS A 10 3.49 7.07 -1.15
CA LYS A 10 2.81 6.90 -2.44
C LYS A 10 1.50 6.14 -2.26
N LEU A 11 1.54 5.05 -1.50
CA LEU A 11 0.35 4.26 -1.20
C LEU A 11 -0.69 5.05 -0.38
N THR A 12 -0.24 5.90 0.56
CA THR A 12 -1.16 6.79 1.29
C THR A 12 -1.89 7.73 0.32
N LEU A 13 -1.19 8.34 -0.64
CA LEU A 13 -1.80 9.23 -1.63
C LEU A 13 -2.84 8.51 -2.50
N GLU A 14 -2.56 7.28 -2.92
CA GLU A 14 -3.52 6.42 -3.65
C GLU A 14 -4.77 6.15 -2.79
N MET A 15 -4.59 5.81 -1.52
CA MET A 15 -5.70 5.52 -0.60
C MET A 15 -6.51 6.76 -0.24
N LEU A 16 -5.91 7.95 -0.20
CA LEU A 16 -6.64 9.19 0.04
C LEU A 16 -7.70 9.44 -1.04
N SER A 17 -7.44 9.06 -2.29
CA SER A 17 -8.41 9.15 -3.38
C SER A 17 -9.69 8.36 -3.06
N LYS A 18 -9.54 7.08 -2.74
CA LYS A 18 -10.70 6.22 -2.40
C LYS A 18 -11.31 6.60 -1.06
N GLY A 19 -10.49 6.98 -0.10
CA GLY A 19 -10.93 7.49 1.19
C GLY A 19 -11.81 8.74 1.07
N SER A 20 -11.45 9.68 0.18
CA SER A 20 -12.24 10.89 -0.11
C SER A 20 -13.61 10.56 -0.73
N GLU A 21 -13.65 9.62 -1.68
CA GLU A 21 -14.89 9.13 -2.26
C GLU A 21 -15.83 8.55 -1.18
N LEU A 22 -15.28 7.67 -0.33
CA LEU A 22 -16.05 7.05 0.75
C LEU A 22 -16.50 8.07 1.81
N ALA A 23 -15.61 8.98 2.21
CA ALA A 23 -15.91 10.01 3.20
C ALA A 23 -17.05 10.91 2.73
N LYS A 24 -17.04 11.37 1.47
CA LYS A 24 -18.12 12.15 0.86
C LYS A 24 -19.45 11.40 0.87
N LYS A 25 -19.46 10.13 0.48
CA LYS A 25 -20.66 9.30 0.44
C LYS A 25 -21.23 8.99 1.84
N LEU A 26 -20.38 8.99 2.86
CA LEU A 26 -20.74 8.74 4.26
C LEU A 26 -21.07 10.02 5.02
N ASP A 27 -20.87 11.19 4.42
CA ASP A 27 -20.92 12.49 5.10
C ASP A 27 -20.01 12.53 6.33
N LYS A 28 -18.76 12.07 6.14
CA LYS A 28 -17.73 11.98 7.16
C LYS A 28 -16.45 12.68 6.69
N LYS A 29 -15.60 13.06 7.63
CA LYS A 29 -14.27 13.60 7.33
C LYS A 29 -13.28 12.48 7.00
N LEU A 30 -12.37 12.78 6.07
CA LEU A 30 -11.22 11.95 5.74
C LEU A 30 -10.02 12.37 6.59
N THR A 31 -9.43 11.42 7.31
CA THR A 31 -8.26 11.66 8.15
C THR A 31 -7.10 10.79 7.70
N ALA A 32 -5.97 11.39 7.34
CA ALA A 32 -4.71 10.69 7.18
C ALA A 32 -3.98 10.59 8.52
N VAL A 33 -3.32 9.48 8.79
CA VAL A 33 -2.48 9.30 9.98
C VAL A 33 -1.01 9.29 9.58
N VAL A 34 -0.21 10.05 10.32
CA VAL A 34 1.26 10.03 10.26
C VAL A 34 1.77 9.57 11.60
N ILE A 35 2.65 8.58 11.61
CA ILE A 35 3.27 8.04 12.84
C ILE A 35 4.73 8.42 12.86
N GLY A 36 5.20 8.97 13.99
CA GLY A 36 6.59 9.31 14.20
C GLY A 36 6.80 10.76 14.61
N LYS A 37 7.94 11.33 14.21
CA LYS A 37 8.24 12.75 14.45
C LYS A 37 7.34 13.63 13.59
N SER A 38 7.05 14.83 14.09
CA SER A 38 6.21 15.79 13.35
C SER A 38 6.82 16.10 11.97
N ASP A 39 6.02 15.86 10.92
CA ASP A 39 6.35 16.17 9.54
C ASP A 39 5.25 17.04 8.93
N ASP A 40 5.44 18.36 9.06
CA ASP A 40 4.47 19.34 8.56
C ASP A 40 4.44 19.40 7.02
N ALA A 41 5.53 19.02 6.35
CA ALA A 41 5.57 18.98 4.89
C ALA A 41 4.73 17.83 4.36
N LEU A 42 4.85 16.65 4.98
CA LEU A 42 4.04 15.48 4.64
C LEU A 42 2.56 15.73 4.95
N ALA A 43 2.26 16.39 6.09
CA ALA A 43 0.88 16.74 6.44
C ALA A 43 0.25 17.67 5.40
N LYS A 44 0.95 18.71 4.95
CA LYS A 44 0.48 19.61 3.89
C LYS A 44 0.24 18.88 2.58
N GLU A 45 1.10 17.92 2.26
CA GLU A 45 0.94 17.13 1.04
C GLU A 45 -0.31 16.25 1.09
N TYR A 46 -0.59 15.58 2.21
CA TYR A 46 -1.80 14.79 2.36
C TYR A 46 -3.07 15.66 2.31
N ILE A 47 -3.04 16.86 2.86
CA ILE A 47 -4.13 17.83 2.73
C ILE A 47 -4.31 18.20 1.26
N ALA A 48 -3.26 18.58 0.55
CA ALA A 48 -3.34 18.94 -0.87
C ALA A 48 -3.86 17.78 -1.76
N HIS A 49 -3.83 16.54 -1.27
CA HIS A 49 -4.40 15.37 -1.94
C HIS A 49 -5.72 14.89 -1.30
N GLY A 50 -6.45 15.78 -0.64
CA GLY A 50 -7.84 15.58 -0.27
C GLY A 50 -8.10 15.12 1.16
N ALA A 51 -7.10 15.10 2.04
CA ALA A 51 -7.34 14.86 3.46
C ALA A 51 -7.98 16.10 4.13
N ASP A 52 -9.12 15.94 4.80
CA ASP A 52 -9.74 17.00 5.60
C ASP A 52 -8.98 17.23 6.91
N LYS A 53 -8.28 16.20 7.36
CA LYS A 53 -7.50 16.21 8.60
C LYS A 53 -6.26 15.33 8.46
N VAL A 54 -5.15 15.78 9.02
CA VAL A 54 -3.97 14.93 9.25
C VAL A 54 -3.74 14.80 10.73
N PHE A 55 -3.73 13.57 11.21
CA PHE A 55 -3.45 13.25 12.59
C PHE A 55 -2.01 12.75 12.72
N ILE A 56 -1.15 13.56 13.33
CA ILE A 56 0.24 13.19 13.60
C ILE A 56 0.32 12.58 14.99
N ALA A 57 0.49 11.26 15.03
CA ALA A 57 0.73 10.51 16.25
C ALA A 57 2.24 10.58 16.58
N GLU A 58 2.61 11.57 17.39
CA GLU A 58 4.00 11.77 17.78
C GLU A 58 4.46 10.66 18.72
N THR A 59 5.57 10.04 18.38
CA THR A 59 6.17 8.94 19.13
C THR A 59 7.67 8.88 18.92
N ASP A 60 8.36 8.26 19.86
CA ASP A 60 9.81 8.00 19.79
C ASP A 60 10.12 6.62 19.16
N ILE A 61 9.15 6.00 18.46
CA ILE A 61 9.36 4.76 17.72
C ILE A 61 10.24 5.06 16.49
N GLU A 62 11.43 4.47 16.46
CA GLU A 62 12.42 4.73 15.39
C GLU A 62 12.20 3.87 14.16
N SER A 63 11.57 2.70 14.29
CA SER A 63 11.34 1.75 13.22
C SER A 63 10.10 0.91 13.46
N PHE A 64 9.53 0.38 12.39
CA PHE A 64 8.31 -0.40 12.46
C PHE A 64 8.46 -1.62 13.38
N LYS A 65 7.56 -1.71 14.35
CA LYS A 65 7.30 -2.90 15.17
C LYS A 65 5.80 -3.06 15.27
N ALA A 66 5.32 -4.23 14.87
CA ALA A 66 3.89 -4.47 14.72
C ALA A 66 3.11 -4.23 16.02
N GLU A 67 3.68 -4.61 17.17
CA GLU A 67 3.04 -4.43 18.48
C GLU A 67 2.84 -2.95 18.81
N GLU A 68 3.92 -2.15 18.69
CA GLU A 68 3.92 -0.72 19.00
C GLU A 68 3.00 0.06 18.07
N TYR A 69 3.05 -0.24 16.75
CA TYR A 69 2.17 0.38 15.76
C TYR A 69 0.71 -0.02 15.93
N THR A 70 0.44 -1.26 16.33
CA THR A 70 -0.93 -1.72 16.60
C THR A 70 -1.54 -0.96 17.76
N GLU A 71 -0.82 -0.82 18.88
CA GLU A 71 -1.28 -0.07 20.05
C GLU A 71 -1.50 1.41 19.72
N LEU A 72 -0.56 2.00 18.99
CA LEU A 72 -0.65 3.40 18.61
C LEU A 72 -1.86 3.66 17.70
N LEU A 73 -2.08 2.84 16.68
CA LEU A 73 -3.25 2.99 15.80
C LEU A 73 -4.56 2.68 16.53
N GLU A 74 -4.58 1.73 17.45
CA GLU A 74 -5.73 1.51 18.31
C GLU A 74 -6.08 2.78 19.10
N ASN A 75 -5.07 3.44 19.69
CA ASN A 75 -5.26 4.68 20.44
C ASN A 75 -5.75 5.82 19.53
N VAL A 76 -5.19 5.95 18.31
CA VAL A 76 -5.65 6.93 17.32
C VAL A 76 -7.09 6.66 16.90
N ILE A 77 -7.47 5.42 16.67
CA ILE A 77 -8.85 5.04 16.29
C ILE A 77 -9.84 5.38 17.42
N LYS A 78 -9.48 5.07 18.68
CA LYS A 78 -10.30 5.42 19.84
C LYS A 78 -10.46 6.93 20.02
N GLU A 79 -9.38 7.67 19.86
CA GLU A 79 -9.35 9.14 19.99
C GLU A 79 -10.19 9.81 18.89
N THR A 80 -10.09 9.32 17.68
CA THR A 80 -10.75 9.92 16.52
C THR A 80 -12.17 9.42 16.30
N GLY A 81 -12.55 8.28 16.91
CA GLY A 81 -13.84 7.63 16.66
C GLY A 81 -13.98 7.13 15.23
N ALA A 82 -12.88 6.68 14.61
CA ALA A 82 -12.89 6.21 13.23
C ALA A 82 -13.74 4.92 13.10
N GLU A 83 -14.69 4.95 12.17
CA GLU A 83 -15.58 3.82 11.89
C GLU A 83 -15.15 3.01 10.67
N THR A 84 -14.35 3.61 9.80
CA THR A 84 -13.75 2.98 8.61
C THR A 84 -12.25 3.26 8.62
N VAL A 85 -11.45 2.23 8.49
CA VAL A 85 -9.98 2.29 8.56
C VAL A 85 -9.40 1.61 7.33
N LEU A 86 -8.70 2.38 6.51
CA LEU A 86 -8.00 1.90 5.33
C LEU A 86 -6.50 1.84 5.63
N ILE A 87 -5.91 0.68 5.46
CA ILE A 87 -4.47 0.46 5.73
C ILE A 87 -3.79 0.02 4.43
N GLY A 88 -2.62 0.57 4.14
CA GLY A 88 -1.84 0.14 2.98
C GLY A 88 -1.42 -1.32 3.08
N SER A 89 -1.67 -2.11 2.03
CA SER A 89 -1.37 -3.56 1.99
C SER A 89 0.07 -3.83 1.55
N ASN A 90 1.02 -3.06 2.06
CA ASN A 90 2.43 -3.39 1.96
C ASN A 90 2.82 -4.44 3.02
N LYS A 91 4.10 -4.79 3.13
CA LYS A 91 4.58 -5.80 4.08
C LYS A 91 4.16 -5.50 5.52
N ASN A 92 4.34 -4.27 5.97
CA ASN A 92 4.03 -3.84 7.34
C ASN A 92 2.52 -3.78 7.59
N GLY A 93 1.75 -3.26 6.62
CA GLY A 93 0.29 -3.16 6.75
C GLY A 93 -0.42 -4.51 6.75
N LYS A 94 0.12 -5.51 6.04
CA LYS A 94 -0.40 -6.90 6.07
C LYS A 94 -0.23 -7.56 7.44
N GLU A 95 0.79 -7.18 8.19
CA GLU A 95 0.97 -7.64 9.56
C GLU A 95 0.12 -6.83 10.55
N LEU A 96 0.08 -5.51 10.35
CA LEU A 96 -0.58 -4.56 11.24
C LEU A 96 -2.11 -4.70 11.25
N ALA A 97 -2.75 -4.75 10.08
CA ALA A 97 -4.20 -4.69 9.98
C ALA A 97 -4.94 -5.85 10.68
N PRO A 98 -4.54 -7.12 10.54
CA PRO A 98 -5.19 -8.21 11.26
C PRO A 98 -4.92 -8.17 12.77
N ARG A 99 -3.73 -7.72 13.22
CA ARG A 99 -3.45 -7.52 14.64
C ARG A 99 -4.37 -6.45 15.24
N LEU A 100 -4.53 -5.33 14.52
CA LEU A 100 -5.40 -4.24 14.92
C LEU A 100 -6.87 -4.69 14.99
N ALA A 101 -7.33 -5.47 14.00
CA ALA A 101 -8.67 -6.04 13.99
C ALA A 101 -8.92 -6.95 15.21
N GLY A 102 -7.95 -7.81 15.54
CA GLY A 102 -8.01 -8.66 16.72
C GLY A 102 -8.10 -7.86 18.02
N ARG A 103 -7.31 -6.79 18.18
CA ARG A 103 -7.36 -5.94 19.39
C ARG A 103 -8.68 -5.16 19.51
N LEU A 104 -9.23 -4.74 18.38
CA LEU A 104 -10.51 -4.00 18.34
C LEU A 104 -11.74 -4.92 18.29
N ASN A 105 -11.53 -6.24 18.32
CA ASN A 105 -12.58 -7.26 18.22
C ASN A 105 -13.50 -7.04 17.01
N THR A 106 -12.90 -6.83 15.84
CA THR A 106 -13.60 -6.58 14.58
C THR A 106 -13.00 -7.39 13.43
N GLY A 107 -13.66 -7.33 12.25
CA GLY A 107 -13.18 -7.98 11.03
C GLY A 107 -12.18 -7.12 10.26
N CYS A 108 -11.30 -7.79 9.50
CA CYS A 108 -10.41 -7.16 8.53
C CYS A 108 -10.53 -7.86 7.17
N VAL A 109 -10.78 -7.09 6.11
CA VAL A 109 -10.71 -7.60 4.73
C VAL A 109 -9.40 -7.14 4.10
N THR A 110 -8.65 -8.10 3.56
CA THR A 110 -7.29 -7.84 3.08
C THR A 110 -7.22 -7.82 1.56
N ASP A 111 -6.26 -7.02 1.02
CA ASP A 111 -5.97 -6.90 -0.41
C ASP A 111 -7.21 -6.52 -1.25
N CYS A 112 -7.97 -5.52 -0.79
CA CYS A 112 -9.17 -5.05 -1.48
C CYS A 112 -8.80 -4.37 -2.80
N MET A 113 -9.46 -4.82 -3.89
CA MET A 113 -9.30 -4.24 -5.23
C MET A 113 -10.34 -3.17 -5.51
N ASP A 114 -11.47 -3.22 -4.82
CA ASP A 114 -12.47 -2.14 -4.81
C ASP A 114 -13.17 -2.04 -3.46
N LEU A 115 -13.67 -0.82 -3.17
CA LEU A 115 -14.44 -0.50 -1.97
C LEU A 115 -15.55 0.49 -2.34
N TYR A 116 -16.77 0.18 -1.95
CA TYR A 116 -17.92 1.05 -2.20
C TYR A 116 -18.99 0.90 -1.12
N LEU A 117 -19.98 1.78 -1.12
CA LEU A 117 -21.11 1.65 -0.21
C LEU A 117 -22.28 0.96 -0.91
N LYS A 118 -22.76 -0.11 -0.30
CA LYS A 118 -24.02 -0.76 -0.64
C LYS A 118 -24.91 -0.78 0.59
N ASP A 119 -26.12 -0.22 0.48
CA ASP A 119 -27.08 -0.10 1.59
C ASP A 119 -26.46 0.57 2.85
N LYS A 120 -25.67 1.63 2.63
CA LYS A 120 -24.90 2.37 3.67
C LYS A 120 -23.84 1.54 4.40
N LYS A 121 -23.53 0.32 3.94
CA LYS A 121 -22.46 -0.53 4.47
C LYS A 121 -21.27 -0.54 3.52
N LEU A 122 -20.07 -0.48 4.10
CA LEU A 122 -18.86 -0.66 3.31
C LEU A 122 -18.85 -2.08 2.74
N THR A 123 -18.76 -2.14 1.44
CA THR A 123 -18.62 -3.38 0.67
C THR A 123 -17.25 -3.37 0.03
N THR A 124 -16.58 -4.49 0.08
CA THR A 124 -15.22 -4.65 -0.47
C THR A 124 -15.21 -5.79 -1.48
N GLU A 125 -14.36 -5.67 -2.48
CA GLU A 125 -14.09 -6.72 -3.47
C GLU A 125 -12.63 -7.10 -3.42
N ARG A 126 -12.36 -8.40 -3.39
CA ARG A 126 -11.00 -8.92 -3.41
C ARG A 126 -10.88 -10.16 -4.30
N ILE A 127 -9.74 -10.33 -4.90
CA ILE A 127 -9.42 -11.51 -5.71
C ILE A 127 -9.07 -12.67 -4.78
N VAL A 128 -9.70 -13.82 -4.98
CA VAL A 128 -9.48 -15.05 -4.22
C VAL A 128 -9.25 -16.25 -5.13
N TYR A 129 -8.87 -17.40 -4.56
CA TYR A 129 -8.58 -18.63 -5.29
C TYR A 129 -7.61 -18.42 -6.47
N SER A 130 -6.48 -17.74 -6.20
CA SER A 130 -5.43 -17.46 -7.19
C SER A 130 -5.92 -16.75 -8.46
N GLY A 131 -6.93 -15.89 -8.33
CA GLY A 131 -7.46 -15.11 -9.45
C GLY A 131 -8.73 -15.67 -10.08
N ASN A 132 -9.24 -16.81 -9.59
CA ASN A 132 -10.39 -17.49 -10.20
C ASN A 132 -11.75 -16.99 -9.71
N ALA A 133 -11.80 -16.21 -8.63
CA ALA A 133 -13.04 -15.65 -8.10
C ALA A 133 -12.81 -14.28 -7.47
N ILE A 134 -13.89 -13.50 -7.39
CA ILE A 134 -13.94 -12.26 -6.63
C ILE A 134 -14.87 -12.48 -5.44
N ALA A 135 -14.35 -12.30 -4.23
CA ALA A 135 -15.15 -12.26 -3.03
C ALA A 135 -15.70 -10.85 -2.81
N VAL A 136 -17.01 -10.76 -2.59
CA VAL A 136 -17.69 -9.53 -2.21
C VAL A 136 -18.07 -9.64 -0.75
N GLU A 137 -17.52 -8.78 0.09
CA GLU A 137 -17.60 -8.91 1.54
C GLU A 137 -18.14 -7.62 2.17
N GLN A 138 -18.92 -7.74 3.24
CA GLN A 138 -19.43 -6.63 4.05
C GLN A 138 -19.07 -6.84 5.52
N PHE A 139 -18.90 -5.73 6.23
CA PHE A 139 -18.57 -5.75 7.64
C PHE A 139 -19.84 -5.79 8.50
N ASN A 140 -19.81 -6.61 9.56
CA ASN A 140 -20.87 -6.67 10.56
C ASN A 140 -20.51 -5.93 11.86
N SER A 141 -19.30 -5.43 11.98
CA SER A 141 -18.76 -4.74 13.18
C SER A 141 -18.05 -3.45 12.80
N LYS A 142 -17.73 -2.65 13.79
CA LYS A 142 -16.93 -1.41 13.66
C LYS A 142 -15.74 -1.46 14.62
N PRO A 143 -14.63 -0.81 14.26
CA PRO A 143 -14.36 -0.18 12.97
C PRO A 143 -14.28 -1.21 11.83
N GLN A 144 -14.62 -0.78 10.61
CA GLN A 144 -14.49 -1.58 9.39
C GLN A 144 -13.06 -1.42 8.87
N ILE A 145 -12.25 -2.47 8.92
CA ILE A 145 -10.83 -2.42 8.56
C ILE A 145 -10.62 -3.10 7.21
N ALA A 146 -10.06 -2.36 6.24
CA ALA A 146 -9.73 -2.90 4.93
C ALA A 146 -8.27 -2.58 4.58
N THR A 147 -7.56 -3.51 3.93
CA THR A 147 -6.25 -3.21 3.38
C THR A 147 -6.29 -3.05 1.87
N ILE A 148 -5.53 -2.09 1.35
CA ILE A 148 -5.51 -1.71 -0.07
C ILE A 148 -4.09 -1.89 -0.60
N PRO A 149 -3.88 -2.72 -1.65
CA PRO A 149 -2.60 -2.84 -2.33
C PRO A 149 -2.24 -1.56 -3.09
N SER A 150 -0.95 -1.34 -3.32
CA SER A 150 -0.47 -0.28 -4.22
C SER A 150 -0.99 -0.46 -5.65
N LYS A 151 -1.10 0.64 -6.39
CA LYS A 151 -1.48 0.68 -7.81
C LYS A 151 -2.94 0.29 -8.10
N VAL A 152 -3.78 0.15 -7.08
CA VAL A 152 -5.23 -0.09 -7.25
C VAL A 152 -5.96 1.20 -7.59
N PHE A 153 -5.69 2.25 -6.84
CA PHE A 153 -6.29 3.57 -7.08
C PHE A 153 -5.24 4.56 -7.55
N ASP A 154 -5.65 5.54 -8.35
CA ASP A 154 -4.77 6.64 -8.74
C ASP A 154 -4.90 7.77 -7.70
N PRO A 155 -3.80 8.45 -7.33
CA PRO A 155 -3.86 9.59 -6.43
C PRO A 155 -4.75 10.71 -6.98
N LEU A 156 -5.41 11.45 -6.12
CA LEU A 156 -6.06 12.70 -6.53
C LEU A 156 -5.02 13.68 -7.07
N PRO A 157 -5.39 14.52 -8.06
CA PRO A 157 -4.53 15.63 -8.44
C PRO A 157 -4.27 16.53 -7.23
N ARG A 158 -3.06 17.06 -7.15
CA ARG A 158 -2.69 18.02 -6.10
C ARG A 158 -3.54 19.29 -6.21
N ASP A 159 -4.17 19.69 -5.13
CA ASP A 159 -4.92 20.92 -4.99
C ASP A 159 -4.38 21.75 -3.82
N ASP A 160 -3.54 22.74 -4.11
CA ASP A 160 -2.96 23.62 -3.08
C ASP A 160 -3.98 24.58 -2.44
N LYS A 161 -5.22 24.63 -2.95
CA LYS A 161 -6.31 25.42 -2.36
C LYS A 161 -7.11 24.61 -1.33
N HIS A 162 -6.99 23.28 -1.35
CA HIS A 162 -7.66 22.46 -0.36
C HIS A 162 -7.10 22.73 1.03
N THR A 163 -7.98 22.95 1.99
CA THR A 163 -7.61 23.25 3.38
C THR A 163 -7.99 22.10 4.30
N GLY A 164 -7.14 21.82 5.26
CA GLY A 164 -7.36 20.78 6.25
C GLY A 164 -6.78 21.13 7.60
N GLU A 165 -7.16 20.37 8.61
CA GLU A 165 -6.70 20.50 9.98
C GLU A 165 -5.50 19.58 10.23
N VAL A 166 -4.45 20.07 10.91
CA VAL A 166 -3.35 19.23 11.41
C VAL A 166 -3.48 19.15 12.92
N VAL A 167 -3.61 17.92 13.42
CA VAL A 167 -3.66 17.64 14.87
C VAL A 167 -2.43 16.81 15.23
N LYS A 168 -1.69 17.29 16.23
CA LYS A 168 -0.53 16.62 16.77
C LYS A 168 -0.85 16.13 18.17
N LYS A 169 -0.57 14.86 18.43
CA LYS A 169 -0.73 14.30 19.78
C LYS A 169 0.37 13.30 20.05
N LYS A 170 1.00 13.44 21.19
CA LYS A 170 2.01 12.49 21.67
C LYS A 170 1.33 11.26 22.27
N PHE A 171 1.83 10.09 21.90
CA PHE A 171 1.42 8.81 22.45
C PHE A 171 2.63 8.09 23.04
N ASP A 172 2.48 7.69 24.28
CA ASP A 172 3.39 6.75 24.91
C ASP A 172 2.81 5.35 24.70
N VAL A 173 3.56 4.49 24.03
CA VAL A 173 3.17 3.09 23.76
C VAL A 173 4.10 2.16 24.51
N GLU A 174 3.58 1.00 24.90
CA GLU A 174 4.36 -0.03 25.54
C GLU A 174 5.43 -0.55 24.58
N LYS A 175 6.69 -0.54 25.02
CA LYS A 175 7.80 -1.02 24.18
C LYS A 175 7.65 -2.52 23.92
N SER A 176 7.74 -2.90 22.65
CA SER A 176 7.77 -4.30 22.25
C SER A 176 8.93 -5.05 22.93
N ALA A 177 8.66 -6.30 23.31
CA ALA A 177 9.71 -7.19 23.82
C ALA A 177 10.77 -7.52 22.73
N SER A 178 10.44 -7.35 21.46
CA SER A 178 11.36 -7.55 20.34
C SER A 178 12.34 -6.40 20.20
N LYS A 179 13.60 -6.73 19.84
CA LYS A 179 14.68 -5.76 19.64
C LYS A 179 15.21 -5.87 18.22
N ILE A 180 15.21 -4.77 17.48
CA ILE A 180 15.87 -4.71 16.18
C ILE A 180 17.38 -4.63 16.43
N LEU A 181 18.11 -5.66 16.05
CA LEU A 181 19.56 -5.72 16.24
C LEU A 181 20.30 -5.01 15.10
N LYS A 182 19.79 -5.09 13.89
CA LYS A 182 20.41 -4.51 12.69
C LYS A 182 19.36 -4.31 11.60
N ILE A 183 19.44 -3.18 10.93
CA ILE A 183 18.76 -2.92 9.65
C ILE A 183 19.85 -2.93 8.58
N GLN A 184 19.67 -3.71 7.53
CA GLN A 184 20.58 -3.78 6.39
C GLN A 184 19.80 -3.42 5.13
N GLU A 185 20.20 -2.32 4.53
CA GLU A 185 19.66 -1.94 3.22
C GLU A 185 20.16 -2.92 2.15
N MET A 186 19.24 -3.41 1.36
CA MET A 186 19.60 -4.20 0.17
C MET A 186 20.06 -3.23 -0.92
N LYS A 187 21.18 -3.56 -1.55
CA LYS A 187 21.63 -2.80 -2.72
C LYS A 187 20.69 -3.11 -3.88
N SER A 188 19.96 -2.11 -4.33
CA SER A 188 19.20 -2.15 -5.58
C SER A 188 20.17 -1.93 -6.75
N GLU A 189 19.97 -2.64 -7.86
CA GLU A 189 20.70 -2.38 -9.11
C GLU A 189 20.23 -1.12 -9.82
N GLY A 190 19.32 -0.36 -9.19
CA GLY A 190 18.77 0.88 -9.71
C GLY A 190 17.67 0.69 -10.75
N VAL A 191 17.19 -0.54 -10.92
CA VAL A 191 16.04 -0.83 -11.78
C VAL A 191 14.76 -0.57 -11.00
N ASN A 192 13.91 0.29 -11.53
CA ASN A 192 12.61 0.58 -10.93
C ASN A 192 11.49 0.13 -11.88
N VAL A 193 11.04 -1.11 -11.69
CA VAL A 193 9.92 -1.65 -12.48
C VAL A 193 8.57 -1.03 -12.07
N GLU A 194 8.47 -0.50 -10.85
CA GLU A 194 7.20 0.01 -10.33
C GLU A 194 6.76 1.31 -11.00
N ASP A 195 7.70 2.17 -11.37
CA ASP A 195 7.43 3.46 -11.98
C ASP A 195 7.57 3.43 -13.52
N ALA A 196 7.82 2.25 -14.10
CA ALA A 196 8.02 2.10 -15.53
C ALA A 196 6.70 2.25 -16.31
N GLU A 197 6.71 3.08 -17.36
CA GLU A 197 5.56 3.23 -18.26
C GLU A 197 5.43 2.07 -19.26
N ILE A 198 6.55 1.48 -19.66
CA ILE A 198 6.61 0.33 -20.57
C ILE A 198 7.49 -0.74 -19.93
N ILE A 199 6.96 -1.95 -19.86
CA ILE A 199 7.69 -3.11 -19.32
C ILE A 199 7.69 -4.22 -20.38
N VAL A 200 8.87 -4.73 -20.69
CA VAL A 200 9.04 -5.97 -21.44
C VAL A 200 9.52 -7.04 -20.46
N SER A 201 8.73 -8.08 -20.26
CA SER A 201 8.98 -9.06 -19.21
C SER A 201 9.22 -10.45 -19.76
N CYS A 202 10.21 -11.15 -19.20
CA CYS A 202 10.53 -12.52 -19.57
C CYS A 202 10.13 -13.52 -18.49
N GLY A 203 9.82 -14.72 -18.92
CA GLY A 203 9.44 -15.80 -18.01
C GLY A 203 10.14 -17.13 -18.33
N ARG A 204 9.70 -18.20 -17.68
CA ARG A 204 10.28 -19.56 -17.75
C ARG A 204 10.25 -20.18 -19.15
N GLY A 205 9.56 -19.58 -20.12
CA GLY A 205 9.60 -19.98 -21.50
C GLY A 205 10.97 -19.79 -22.19
N PHE A 206 11.79 -18.87 -21.65
CA PHE A 206 13.17 -18.69 -22.10
C PHE A 206 14.02 -19.88 -21.64
N LYS A 207 14.82 -20.43 -22.58
CA LYS A 207 15.63 -21.63 -22.32
C LYS A 207 17.07 -21.32 -21.95
N ASN A 208 17.60 -20.19 -22.45
CA ASN A 208 18.98 -19.78 -22.23
C ASN A 208 19.02 -18.37 -21.68
N LYS A 209 20.00 -18.10 -20.80
CA LYS A 209 20.21 -16.75 -20.25
C LYS A 209 20.48 -15.72 -21.34
N ASP A 210 21.21 -16.11 -22.40
CA ASP A 210 21.56 -15.21 -23.49
C ASP A 210 20.36 -14.71 -24.28
N ASP A 211 19.23 -15.43 -24.27
CA ASP A 211 18.01 -15.04 -24.96
C ASP A 211 17.34 -13.81 -24.29
N ILE A 212 17.73 -13.45 -23.06
CA ILE A 212 17.27 -12.22 -22.39
C ILE A 212 17.62 -10.98 -23.22
N LYS A 213 18.70 -11.04 -24.01
CA LYS A 213 19.08 -9.96 -24.93
C LYS A 213 17.97 -9.61 -25.92
N LEU A 214 17.10 -10.54 -26.26
CA LEU A 214 15.95 -10.27 -27.13
C LEU A 214 14.93 -9.35 -26.45
N VAL A 215 14.73 -9.54 -25.14
CA VAL A 215 13.85 -8.71 -24.31
C VAL A 215 14.45 -7.31 -24.15
N ASP A 216 15.75 -7.24 -23.92
CA ASP A 216 16.51 -5.99 -23.80
C ASP A 216 16.44 -5.16 -25.08
N ASN A 217 16.74 -5.76 -26.21
CA ASN A 217 16.63 -5.12 -27.52
C ASN A 217 15.21 -4.60 -27.80
N LEU A 218 14.19 -5.39 -27.45
CA LEU A 218 12.80 -4.96 -27.64
C LEU A 218 12.45 -3.78 -26.71
N ALA A 219 12.91 -3.80 -25.46
CA ALA A 219 12.72 -2.72 -24.53
C ALA A 219 13.40 -1.41 -25.00
N GLU A 220 14.60 -1.52 -25.61
CA GLU A 220 15.30 -0.37 -26.19
C GLU A 220 14.54 0.24 -27.40
N ILE A 221 14.02 -0.59 -28.30
CA ILE A 221 13.21 -0.13 -29.45
C ILE A 221 11.98 0.64 -28.99
N LEU A 222 11.34 0.16 -27.94
CA LEU A 222 10.14 0.79 -27.36
C LEU A 222 10.44 2.01 -26.50
N LYS A 223 11.71 2.41 -26.40
CA LYS A 223 12.16 3.53 -25.54
C LYS A 223 11.79 3.36 -24.05
N GLY A 224 11.38 2.16 -23.66
CA GLY A 224 11.09 1.78 -22.30
C GLY A 224 12.17 0.83 -21.81
N ARG A 225 13.22 1.34 -21.17
CA ARG A 225 14.40 0.56 -20.75
C ARG A 225 14.15 -0.34 -19.54
N THR A 226 12.91 -0.70 -19.25
CA THR A 226 12.63 -1.50 -18.06
C THR A 226 12.28 -2.92 -18.44
N ILE A 227 13.16 -3.83 -18.05
CA ILE A 227 12.94 -5.26 -18.16
C ILE A 227 12.33 -5.76 -16.86
N GLY A 228 11.24 -6.52 -16.99
CA GLY A 228 10.66 -7.28 -15.90
C GLY A 228 10.93 -8.77 -16.05
N CYS A 229 10.70 -9.51 -14.99
CA CYS A 229 10.76 -10.97 -15.07
C CYS A 229 9.78 -11.64 -14.11
N SER A 230 9.46 -12.91 -14.40
CA SER A 230 8.73 -13.75 -13.48
C SER A 230 9.67 -14.35 -12.41
N ARG A 231 9.12 -14.78 -11.28
CA ARG A 231 9.84 -15.36 -10.15
C ARG A 231 10.90 -16.40 -10.56
N PRO A 232 10.62 -17.39 -11.44
CA PRO A 232 11.63 -18.38 -11.82
C PRO A 232 12.91 -17.79 -12.38
N ILE A 233 12.84 -16.69 -13.14
CA ILE A 233 14.01 -16.05 -13.74
C ILE A 233 14.89 -15.38 -12.67
N SER A 234 14.27 -14.72 -11.69
CA SER A 234 14.99 -14.01 -10.64
C SER A 234 15.39 -14.94 -9.49
N ALA A 235 14.42 -15.62 -8.87
CA ALA A 235 14.66 -16.37 -7.63
C ALA A 235 15.34 -17.73 -7.87
N ASP A 236 14.92 -18.47 -8.91
CA ASP A 236 15.38 -19.84 -9.12
C ASP A 236 16.64 -19.86 -10.02
N LEU A 237 16.58 -19.22 -11.19
CA LEU A 237 17.68 -19.21 -12.17
C LEU A 237 18.71 -18.11 -11.92
N LYS A 238 18.33 -17.06 -11.18
CA LYS A 238 19.20 -15.90 -10.88
C LYS A 238 19.81 -15.25 -12.13
N TRP A 239 19.01 -15.18 -13.21
CA TRP A 239 19.43 -14.55 -14.44
C TRP A 239 19.31 -13.02 -14.38
N LEU A 240 18.30 -12.53 -13.65
CA LEU A 240 18.08 -11.11 -13.31
C LEU A 240 17.96 -10.96 -11.80
N SER A 241 18.23 -9.77 -11.28
CA SER A 241 18.09 -9.48 -9.87
C SER A 241 16.62 -9.43 -9.42
N GLU A 242 16.38 -9.41 -8.11
CA GLU A 242 15.05 -9.33 -7.53
C GLU A 242 14.33 -8.01 -7.88
N ASP A 243 15.07 -6.95 -8.22
CA ASP A 243 14.53 -5.66 -8.66
C ASP A 243 13.68 -5.77 -9.94
N HIS A 244 13.92 -6.80 -10.75
CA HIS A 244 13.16 -7.08 -11.98
C HIS A 244 11.93 -7.96 -11.75
N TRP A 245 11.78 -8.54 -10.55
CA TRP A 245 10.75 -9.54 -10.31
C TRP A 245 9.36 -8.91 -10.15
N ILE A 246 8.44 -9.26 -11.06
CA ILE A 246 7.05 -8.81 -11.08
C ILE A 246 6.13 -9.98 -10.76
N GLY A 247 5.16 -9.77 -9.87
CA GLY A 247 4.16 -10.76 -9.53
C GLY A 247 3.61 -10.65 -8.11
N LEU A 248 2.89 -11.68 -7.65
CA LEU A 248 2.20 -11.69 -6.35
C LEU A 248 3.11 -11.42 -5.15
N SER A 249 4.33 -11.97 -5.20
CA SER A 249 5.35 -11.81 -4.14
C SER A 249 6.54 -10.95 -4.57
N GLY A 250 6.48 -10.36 -5.76
CA GLY A 250 7.43 -9.39 -6.28
C GLY A 250 6.82 -7.99 -6.35
N HIS A 251 7.41 -7.17 -7.23
CA HIS A 251 6.93 -5.82 -7.45
C HIS A 251 5.54 -5.80 -8.10
N LYS A 252 4.69 -4.86 -7.67
CA LYS A 252 3.40 -4.56 -8.30
C LYS A 252 3.58 -3.40 -9.27
N VAL A 253 3.12 -3.59 -10.49
CA VAL A 253 3.30 -2.63 -11.57
C VAL A 253 1.97 -2.28 -12.22
N LYS A 254 1.86 -1.05 -12.77
CA LYS A 254 0.72 -0.56 -13.54
C LYS A 254 1.24 0.23 -14.76
N PRO A 255 1.96 -0.43 -15.68
CA PRO A 255 2.51 0.25 -16.85
C PRO A 255 1.39 0.58 -17.88
N LYS A 256 1.68 1.50 -18.78
CA LYS A 256 0.83 1.78 -19.95
C LYS A 256 0.88 0.62 -20.96
N LEU A 257 2.02 -0.06 -21.06
CA LEU A 257 2.21 -1.23 -21.91
C LEU A 257 3.02 -2.30 -21.15
N TYR A 258 2.49 -3.52 -21.11
CA TYR A 258 3.19 -4.68 -20.55
C TYR A 258 3.28 -5.76 -21.60
N ILE A 259 4.48 -6.11 -22.06
CA ILE A 259 4.74 -7.21 -22.98
C ILE A 259 5.26 -8.40 -22.19
N ALA A 260 4.51 -9.48 -22.19
CA ALA A 260 4.85 -10.72 -21.48
C ALA A 260 5.37 -11.77 -22.47
N ALA A 261 6.65 -12.09 -22.41
CA ALA A 261 7.29 -13.09 -23.25
C ALA A 261 7.66 -14.34 -22.43
N GLY A 262 7.06 -15.48 -22.78
CA GLY A 262 7.37 -16.76 -22.11
C GLY A 262 6.96 -16.81 -20.62
N ILE A 263 6.00 -15.99 -20.19
CA ILE A 263 5.43 -16.02 -18.85
C ILE A 263 4.27 -17.02 -18.84
N SER A 264 4.27 -17.92 -17.86
CA SER A 264 3.26 -18.98 -17.70
C SER A 264 2.54 -18.85 -16.38
#